data_1856aeb1ced6b1e1989ac6833a09e324
#
_entry.id   1856aeb1ced6b1e1989ac6833a09e324
#
_cell.length_a   1.000
_cell.length_b   1.000
_cell.length_c   1.000
_cell.angle_alpha   90.00
_cell.angle_beta   90.00
_cell.angle_gamma   90.00
#
_symmetry.space_group_name_H-M   'P 1'
#
loop_
_entity.id
_entity.type
_entity.pdbx_description
1 polymer ?
#
loop_
_entity_poly.entity_id
_entity_poly.type
_entity_poly.pdbx_seq_one_letter_code
_entity_poly.pdbx_strand_id
1 'polypeptide(L)'
;MKDLEELGLKDVHYNQKSGCVIATIPSNIDYEVPTFGLLAHCDTADFNSVDVKPQITENYDGESKIQLGDTEFYLDPEVFPHLKNYKGQTIISASGDTLLGGDDKCGISELMTFAE
;
A
#
# COMPACT_ATOMS: atom_id res chain seq x y z
N MET A 1 -10.95 -10.41 8.96
CA MET A 1 -10.96 -11.12 10.28
C MET A 1 -10.56 -12.58 10.10
N LYS A 2 -11.27 -13.33 9.27
CA LYS A 2 -10.97 -14.77 9.06
C LYS A 2 -9.49 -15.03 8.75
N ASP A 3 -8.90 -14.29 7.82
CA ASP A 3 -7.49 -14.45 7.43
C ASP A 3 -6.53 -14.22 8.61
N LEU A 4 -6.82 -13.23 9.48
CA LEU A 4 -6.03 -12.95 10.69
C LEU A 4 -6.14 -14.09 11.73
N GLU A 5 -7.31 -14.70 11.83
CA GLU A 5 -7.52 -15.88 12.67
C GLU A 5 -6.79 -17.10 12.12
N GLU A 6 -6.81 -17.31 10.79
CA GLU A 6 -6.10 -18.39 10.10
C GLU A 6 -4.57 -18.25 10.24
N LEU A 7 -4.05 -17.02 10.28
CA LEU A 7 -2.64 -16.73 10.60
C LEU A 7 -2.31 -16.93 12.10
N GLY A 8 -3.30 -17.25 12.94
CA GLY A 8 -3.10 -17.54 14.35
C GLY A 8 -2.98 -16.33 15.26
N LEU A 9 -3.32 -15.13 14.79
CA LEU A 9 -3.32 -13.92 15.59
C LEU A 9 -4.36 -14.02 16.72
N LYS A 10 -4.14 -13.29 17.80
CA LYS A 10 -4.99 -13.28 19.00
C LYS A 10 -5.87 -12.05 19.02
N ASP A 11 -6.95 -12.13 19.79
CA ASP A 11 -7.87 -11.01 20.06
C ASP A 11 -8.42 -10.35 18.79
N VAL A 12 -8.64 -11.12 17.73
CA VAL A 12 -9.17 -10.62 16.46
C VAL A 12 -10.60 -10.14 16.65
N HIS A 13 -10.83 -8.83 16.50
CA HIS A 13 -12.15 -8.24 16.68
C HIS A 13 -12.36 -6.98 15.83
N TYR A 14 -13.62 -6.67 15.56
CA TYR A 14 -14.02 -5.41 14.95
C TYR A 14 -14.36 -4.39 16.03
N ASN A 15 -13.66 -3.27 16.03
CA ASN A 15 -13.94 -2.16 16.93
C ASN A 15 -14.94 -1.20 16.28
N GLN A 16 -16.19 -1.22 16.75
CA GLN A 16 -17.28 -0.40 16.19
C GLN A 16 -17.05 1.12 16.31
N LYS A 17 -16.29 1.58 17.30
CA LYS A 17 -16.04 3.01 17.50
C LYS A 17 -15.03 3.57 16.51
N SER A 18 -14.02 2.81 16.16
CA SER A 18 -12.98 3.22 15.21
C SER A 18 -13.23 2.74 13.79
N GLY A 19 -14.10 1.75 13.60
CA GLY A 19 -14.29 1.09 12.30
C GLY A 19 -13.14 0.17 11.90
N CYS A 20 -12.22 -0.14 12.83
CA CYS A 20 -11.03 -0.93 12.54
C CYS A 20 -11.21 -2.40 12.94
N VAL A 21 -10.60 -3.29 12.17
CA VAL A 21 -10.29 -4.65 12.62
C VAL A 21 -8.96 -4.61 13.36
N ILE A 22 -8.92 -5.17 14.55
CA ILE A 22 -7.75 -5.21 15.42
C ILE A 22 -7.40 -6.67 15.69
N ALA A 23 -6.10 -6.97 15.70
CA ALA A 23 -5.56 -8.26 16.07
C ALA A 23 -4.24 -8.07 16.81
N THR A 24 -3.83 -9.06 17.57
CA THR A 24 -2.60 -9.06 18.35
C THR A 24 -1.67 -10.16 17.87
N ILE A 25 -0.44 -9.80 17.51
CA ILE A 25 0.67 -10.73 17.38
C ILE A 25 1.29 -10.89 18.77
N PRO A 26 1.20 -12.07 19.39
CA PRO A 26 1.76 -12.26 20.74
C PRO A 26 3.29 -12.15 20.71
N SER A 27 3.87 -11.65 21.79
CA SER A 27 5.32 -11.63 21.97
C SER A 27 5.88 -13.06 21.90
N ASN A 28 7.02 -13.22 21.26
CA ASN A 28 7.79 -14.47 21.18
C ASN A 28 9.05 -14.46 22.05
N ILE A 29 9.16 -13.49 22.97
CA ILE A 29 10.27 -13.33 23.91
C ILE A 29 9.76 -13.39 25.35
N ASP A 30 10.64 -13.66 26.30
CA ASP A 30 10.34 -13.90 27.72
C ASP A 30 10.55 -12.67 28.62
N TYR A 31 10.81 -11.52 28.06
CA TYR A 31 10.96 -10.25 28.79
C TYR A 31 9.99 -9.17 28.24
N GLU A 32 9.70 -8.18 29.08
CA GLU A 32 8.79 -7.11 28.73
C GLU A 32 9.39 -6.18 27.67
N VAL A 33 8.60 -5.89 26.64
CA VAL A 33 8.88 -4.91 25.59
C VAL A 33 7.66 -4.01 25.38
N PRO A 34 7.86 -2.78 24.94
CA PRO A 34 6.75 -1.92 24.58
C PRO A 34 5.90 -2.52 23.45
N THR A 35 4.59 -2.47 23.62
CA THR A 35 3.66 -2.79 22.51
C THR A 35 3.66 -1.65 21.51
N PHE A 36 3.76 -1.96 20.23
CA PHE A 36 3.59 -1.00 19.14
C PHE A 36 2.47 -1.44 18.21
N GLY A 37 1.85 -0.49 17.52
CA GLY A 37 0.81 -0.76 16.57
C GLY A 37 1.31 -0.56 15.13
N LEU A 38 0.92 -1.49 14.26
CA LEU A 38 1.02 -1.33 12.82
C LEU A 38 -0.38 -1.05 12.28
N LEU A 39 -0.50 -0.18 11.29
CA LEU A 39 -1.79 0.26 10.80
C LEU A 39 -1.75 0.40 9.27
N ALA A 40 -2.78 -0.12 8.63
CA ALA A 40 -3.05 0.07 7.22
C ALA A 40 -4.56 0.19 7.00
N HIS A 41 -5.00 0.95 5.99
CA HIS A 41 -6.43 1.12 5.73
C HIS A 41 -6.91 0.33 4.49
N CYS A 42 -8.19 -0.05 4.50
CA CYS A 42 -8.80 -0.88 3.46
C CYS A 42 -9.58 -0.07 2.41
N ASP A 43 -10.02 1.13 2.78
CA ASP A 43 -10.75 2.02 1.88
C ASP A 43 -9.81 2.69 0.88
N THR A 44 -10.39 3.22 -0.20
CA THR A 44 -9.70 4.02 -1.20
C THR A 44 -10.37 5.38 -1.33
N ALA A 45 -9.66 6.35 -1.95
CA ALA A 45 -10.26 7.63 -2.29
C ALA A 45 -11.52 7.44 -3.17
N ASP A 46 -12.46 8.38 -3.07
CA ASP A 46 -13.68 8.41 -3.90
C ASP A 46 -13.33 8.81 -5.34
N PHE A 47 -12.76 7.88 -6.07
CA PHE A 47 -12.36 8.00 -7.45
C PHE A 47 -12.53 6.65 -8.18
N ASN A 48 -12.46 6.66 -9.53
CA ASN A 48 -12.57 5.44 -10.32
C ASN A 48 -11.53 4.39 -9.92
N SER A 49 -11.98 3.21 -9.53
CA SER A 49 -11.16 2.06 -9.12
C SER A 49 -11.57 0.76 -9.83
N VAL A 50 -12.27 0.90 -10.97
CA VAL A 50 -12.74 -0.24 -11.78
C VAL A 50 -11.77 -0.46 -12.94
N ASP A 51 -11.49 -1.72 -13.24
CA ASP A 51 -10.58 -2.14 -14.33
C ASP A 51 -9.19 -1.49 -14.23
N VAL A 52 -8.64 -1.43 -13.03
CA VAL A 52 -7.30 -0.89 -12.78
C VAL A 52 -6.26 -1.61 -13.62
N LYS A 53 -5.49 -0.84 -14.40
CA LYS A 53 -4.42 -1.33 -15.28
C LYS A 53 -3.08 -0.74 -14.85
N PRO A 54 -2.33 -1.43 -13.97
CA PRO A 54 -1.00 -0.97 -13.57
C PRO A 54 -0.04 -0.95 -14.77
N GLN A 55 0.79 0.09 -14.85
CA GLN A 55 1.89 0.21 -15.78
C GLN A 55 3.21 -0.01 -15.05
N ILE A 56 4.16 -0.62 -15.71
CA ILE A 56 5.50 -0.87 -15.17
C ILE A 56 6.52 -0.13 -16.03
N THR A 57 7.28 0.77 -15.41
CA THR A 57 8.42 1.46 -16.01
C THR A 57 9.69 0.94 -15.35
N GLU A 58 10.39 0.06 -16.04
CA GLU A 58 11.64 -0.53 -15.54
C GLU A 58 12.82 0.42 -15.71
N ASN A 59 13.79 0.34 -14.79
CA ASN A 59 15.04 1.11 -14.83
C ASN A 59 14.83 2.61 -15.09
N TYR A 60 13.90 3.20 -14.36
CA TYR A 60 13.55 4.60 -14.50
C TYR A 60 14.81 5.50 -14.43
N ASP A 61 14.96 6.43 -15.36
CA ASP A 61 16.16 7.27 -15.48
C ASP A 61 16.23 8.43 -14.47
N GLY A 62 15.12 8.70 -13.75
CA GLY A 62 15.01 9.79 -12.79
C GLY A 62 14.72 11.16 -13.43
N GLU A 63 14.58 11.26 -14.74
CA GLU A 63 14.49 12.52 -15.48
C GLU A 63 13.32 12.55 -16.44
N SER A 64 13.00 11.44 -17.10
CA SER A 64 11.93 11.34 -18.10
C SER A 64 10.54 11.43 -17.45
N LYS A 65 9.59 12.00 -18.19
CA LYS A 65 8.18 11.97 -17.84
C LYS A 65 7.60 10.58 -18.16
N ILE A 66 6.83 10.03 -17.24
CA ILE A 66 6.10 8.78 -17.44
C ILE A 66 4.67 9.12 -17.83
N GLN A 67 4.27 8.81 -19.06
CA GLN A 67 2.88 8.96 -19.49
C GLN A 67 1.99 7.93 -18.81
N LEU A 68 0.81 8.34 -18.37
CA LEU A 68 -0.16 7.47 -17.72
C LEU A 68 -1.18 6.96 -18.73
N GLY A 69 -1.03 5.72 -19.19
CA GLY A 69 -1.88 5.12 -20.22
C GLY A 69 -1.86 5.91 -21.51
N ASP A 70 -3.01 5.96 -22.15
CA ASP A 70 -3.25 6.76 -23.37
C ASP A 70 -3.82 8.15 -23.04
N THR A 71 -3.61 8.65 -21.81
CA THR A 71 -4.09 9.95 -21.35
C THR A 71 -3.09 11.07 -21.61
N GLU A 72 -3.52 12.31 -21.40
CA GLU A 72 -2.64 13.49 -21.43
C GLU A 72 -1.88 13.71 -20.11
N PHE A 73 -2.05 12.82 -19.13
CA PHE A 73 -1.42 12.92 -17.80
C PHE A 73 -0.05 12.29 -17.78
N TYR A 74 0.86 12.91 -17.04
CA TYR A 74 2.24 12.48 -16.88
C TYR A 74 2.67 12.57 -15.41
N LEU A 75 3.45 11.59 -14.96
CA LEU A 75 4.31 11.77 -13.80
C LEU A 75 5.56 12.53 -14.26
N ASP A 76 5.59 13.81 -13.96
CA ASP A 76 6.66 14.73 -14.38
C ASP A 76 7.59 15.03 -13.21
N PRO A 77 8.89 14.73 -13.30
CA PRO A 77 9.85 15.02 -12.23
C PRO A 77 10.00 16.52 -11.88
N GLU A 78 9.56 17.41 -12.75
CA GLU A 78 9.52 18.85 -12.43
C GLU A 78 8.32 19.21 -11.54
N VAL A 79 7.20 18.49 -11.72
CA VAL A 79 5.99 18.64 -10.89
C VAL A 79 6.10 17.78 -9.62
N PHE A 80 6.67 16.58 -9.74
CA PHE A 80 6.85 15.61 -8.66
C PHE A 80 8.34 15.34 -8.43
N PRO A 81 9.10 16.25 -7.78
CA PRO A 81 10.57 16.15 -7.65
C PRO A 81 11.08 14.87 -6.99
N HIS A 82 10.24 14.23 -6.16
CA HIS A 82 10.58 12.96 -5.50
C HIS A 82 10.83 11.83 -6.49
N LEU A 83 10.29 11.88 -7.71
CA LEU A 83 10.54 10.87 -8.74
C LEU A 83 12.04 10.73 -9.06
N LYS A 84 12.82 11.79 -8.97
CA LYS A 84 14.28 11.78 -9.19
C LYS A 84 15.02 10.84 -8.25
N ASN A 85 14.45 10.56 -7.06
CA ASN A 85 15.04 9.67 -6.07
C ASN A 85 14.93 8.18 -6.45
N TYR A 86 14.10 7.86 -7.44
CA TYR A 86 13.83 6.48 -7.88
C TYR A 86 14.61 6.09 -9.14
N LYS A 87 15.66 6.82 -9.46
CA LYS A 87 16.56 6.49 -10.59
C LYS A 87 17.09 5.06 -10.47
N GLY A 88 16.97 4.30 -11.54
CA GLY A 88 17.36 2.89 -11.62
C GLY A 88 16.36 1.92 -11.00
N GLN A 89 15.28 2.41 -10.43
CA GLN A 89 14.22 1.57 -9.84
C GLN A 89 13.08 1.33 -10.84
N THR A 90 12.25 0.35 -10.52
CA THR A 90 11.02 0.07 -11.26
C THR A 90 9.88 0.88 -10.65
N ILE A 91 9.19 1.67 -11.46
CA ILE A 91 8.02 2.45 -11.08
C ILE A 91 6.76 1.72 -11.51
N ILE A 92 5.81 1.55 -10.59
CA ILE A 92 4.47 1.07 -10.88
C ILE A 92 3.51 2.25 -10.78
N SER A 93 2.79 2.53 -11.85
CA SER A 93 1.83 3.64 -11.93
C SER A 93 0.45 3.18 -12.41
N ALA A 94 -0.55 4.02 -12.18
CA ALA A 94 -1.87 3.83 -12.76
C ALA A 94 -1.90 4.26 -14.23
N SER A 95 -2.99 3.94 -14.92
CA SER A 95 -3.25 4.29 -16.33
C SER A 95 -3.76 5.74 -16.52
N GLY A 96 -3.85 6.53 -15.48
CA GLY A 96 -4.26 7.93 -15.53
C GLY A 96 -5.77 8.18 -15.46
N ASP A 97 -6.58 7.15 -15.60
CA ASP A 97 -8.05 7.16 -15.56
C ASP A 97 -8.62 6.45 -14.33
N THR A 98 -7.76 5.76 -13.55
CA THR A 98 -8.13 5.06 -12.32
C THR A 98 -7.14 5.33 -11.20
N LEU A 99 -7.54 5.00 -9.95
CA LEU A 99 -6.59 4.79 -8.85
C LEU A 99 -5.70 3.59 -9.17
N LEU A 100 -4.49 3.55 -8.63
CA LEU A 100 -3.64 2.35 -8.62
C LEU A 100 -4.12 1.34 -7.56
N GLY A 101 -4.56 1.85 -6.41
CA GLY A 101 -4.98 1.05 -5.25
C GLY A 101 -3.83 0.67 -4.31
N GLY A 102 -2.61 1.14 -4.57
CA GLY A 102 -1.46 0.94 -3.68
C GLY A 102 -1.65 1.57 -2.31
N ASP A 103 -2.37 2.64 -2.23
CA ASP A 103 -2.77 3.35 -1.02
C ASP A 103 -4.17 2.85 -0.57
N ASP A 104 -4.34 1.97 0.43
CA ASP A 104 -3.21 1.41 1.19
C ASP A 104 -3.17 -0.14 1.14
N LYS A 105 -3.51 -0.74 0.02
CA LYS A 105 -3.44 -2.21 -0.15
C LYS A 105 -2.00 -2.75 -0.05
N CYS A 106 -1.00 -1.92 -0.34
CA CYS A 106 0.39 -2.27 -0.09
C CYS A 106 0.64 -2.45 1.40
N GLY A 107 0.22 -1.50 2.24
CA GLY A 107 0.33 -1.62 3.69
C GLY A 107 -0.44 -2.82 4.24
N ILE A 108 -1.64 -3.11 3.73
CA ILE A 108 -2.37 -4.33 4.08
C ILE A 108 -1.52 -5.58 3.76
N SER A 109 -0.94 -5.67 2.55
CA SER A 109 -0.12 -6.81 2.14
C SER A 109 1.13 -6.94 3.01
N GLU A 110 1.79 -5.84 3.34
CA GLU A 110 2.95 -5.82 4.23
C GLU A 110 2.60 -6.32 5.62
N LEU A 111 1.47 -5.84 6.20
CA LEU A 111 1.02 -6.29 7.52
C LEU A 111 0.65 -7.77 7.54
N MET A 112 -0.02 -8.27 6.52
CA MET A 112 -0.38 -9.68 6.42
C MET A 112 0.86 -10.56 6.29
N THR A 113 1.83 -10.18 5.45
CA THR A 113 3.11 -10.89 5.29
C THR A 113 3.96 -10.85 6.57
N PHE A 114 3.94 -9.72 7.28
CA PHE A 114 4.63 -9.61 8.57
C PHE A 114 4.03 -10.54 9.63
N ALA A 115 2.73 -10.83 9.54
CA ALA A 115 2.02 -11.69 10.48
C ALA A 115 2.20 -13.20 10.21
N GLU A 116 2.68 -13.59 9.01
CA GLU A 116 3.04 -14.98 8.65
C GLU A 116 4.30 -15.46 9.36
#